data_9f977b9a2582c402f4ffe098b0b4e52a
#
_entry.id   9f977b9a2582c402f4ffe098b0b4e52a
#
_cell.length_a   1.000
_cell.length_b   1.000
_cell.length_c   1.000
_cell.angle_alpha   90.00
_cell.angle_beta   90.00
_cell.angle_gamma   90.00
#
_symmetry.space_group_name_H-M   'P 1'
#
loop_
_entity.id
_entity.type
_entity.pdbx_description
1 polymer ?
#
loop_
_entity_poly.entity_id
_entity_poly.type
_entity_poly.pdbx_seq_one_letter_code
_entity_poly.pdbx_strand_id
1 'polypeptide(L)'
;MSKQLMKGNEALAEAALRAGCRFYSGYPITPQTEILEYLAKRMDEVGGTFVQTESELAGINMLLGASAAGARALTSSAGPGFSLNQEGISYLVAADLPAVIINVMRIGTGLGDIAQGQGDYWQMTRGGGHGDYRTIVLAPASVQENCDMMSTAFELAEKYRHPVLVASDAAIGQMVEGVELKDFVEHDIDQYDWAIRGCKAGAAPRKVQNVYYTNPQYPEFLRSKYAQMEQTEQRWESYQAEDADVVLVAYGISSRISKEAVNMARAEGFKLGLILSLIHI
;
A
#
# COMPACT_ATOMS: atom_id res chain seq x y z
N MET A 1 23.88 6.83 5.27
CA MET A 1 23.31 8.04 4.60
C MET A 1 22.93 9.04 5.68
N SER A 2 22.90 10.35 5.39
CA SER A 2 22.46 11.36 6.37
C SER A 2 20.93 11.28 6.50
N LYS A 3 20.42 11.29 7.75
CA LYS A 3 18.98 11.36 8.00
C LYS A 3 18.42 12.71 7.56
N GLN A 4 17.28 12.69 6.90
CA GLN A 4 16.52 13.86 6.49
C GLN A 4 15.22 13.93 7.32
N LEU A 5 14.89 15.09 7.88
CA LEU A 5 13.61 15.30 8.55
C LEU A 5 12.49 15.38 7.51
N MET A 6 11.52 14.50 7.62
CA MET A 6 10.36 14.46 6.71
C MET A 6 9.06 14.18 7.47
N LYS A 7 7.97 14.75 6.98
CA LYS A 7 6.62 14.40 7.39
C LYS A 7 6.27 13.01 6.81
N GLY A 8 5.53 12.18 7.56
CA GLY A 8 5.24 10.81 7.15
C GLY A 8 4.59 10.68 5.76
N ASN A 9 3.64 11.57 5.44
CA ASN A 9 3.02 11.59 4.11
C ASN A 9 4.01 11.96 2.99
N GLU A 10 4.89 12.95 3.23
CA GLU A 10 5.93 13.34 2.28
C GLU A 10 6.98 12.23 2.10
N ALA A 11 7.31 11.53 3.19
CA ALA A 11 8.24 10.40 3.17
C ALA A 11 7.69 9.22 2.35
N LEU A 12 6.39 8.89 2.48
CA LEU A 12 5.71 7.92 1.62
C LEU A 12 5.82 8.31 0.14
N ALA A 13 5.55 9.56 -0.18
CA ALA A 13 5.59 10.07 -1.55
C ALA A 13 7.00 10.02 -2.16
N GLU A 14 8.02 10.50 -1.44
CA GLU A 14 9.41 10.46 -1.91
C GLU A 14 9.91 9.01 -2.04
N ALA A 15 9.58 8.15 -1.08
CA ALA A 15 9.95 6.74 -1.15
C ALA A 15 9.31 6.02 -2.35
N ALA A 16 8.08 6.38 -2.71
CA ALA A 16 7.43 5.86 -3.91
C ALA A 16 8.17 6.27 -5.20
N LEU A 17 8.57 7.55 -5.32
CA LEU A 17 9.37 8.03 -6.46
C LEU A 17 10.70 7.29 -6.56
N ARG A 18 11.38 7.10 -5.43
CA ARG A 18 12.64 6.36 -5.35
C ARG A 18 12.48 4.88 -5.67
N ALA A 19 11.36 4.29 -5.30
CA ALA A 19 11.00 2.94 -5.69
C ALA A 19 10.58 2.79 -7.16
N GLY A 20 10.74 3.81 -8.00
CA GLY A 20 10.45 3.77 -9.43
C GLY A 20 8.99 4.04 -9.81
N CYS A 21 8.17 4.59 -8.90
CA CYS A 21 6.84 5.06 -9.25
C CYS A 21 6.93 6.17 -10.31
N ARG A 22 6.17 6.02 -11.40
CA ARG A 22 6.14 6.99 -12.52
C ARG A 22 4.74 7.38 -12.93
N PHE A 23 3.73 6.92 -12.21
CA PHE A 23 2.35 7.34 -12.42
C PHE A 23 1.63 7.46 -11.08
N TYR A 24 1.00 8.61 -10.87
CA TYR A 24 0.09 8.83 -9.76
C TYR A 24 -1.22 9.44 -10.26
N SER A 25 -2.33 8.91 -9.79
CA SER A 25 -3.65 9.50 -9.95
C SER A 25 -4.40 9.48 -8.63
N GLY A 26 -5.02 10.59 -8.24
CA GLY A 26 -5.72 10.66 -6.97
C GLY A 26 -6.55 11.92 -6.78
N TYR A 27 -7.39 11.90 -5.76
CA TYR A 27 -8.24 13.00 -5.34
C TYR A 27 -7.84 13.45 -3.92
N PRO A 28 -7.75 14.77 -3.64
CA PRO A 28 -7.33 15.27 -2.35
C PRO A 28 -8.36 14.97 -1.27
N ILE A 29 -7.91 14.34 -0.19
CA ILE A 29 -8.70 14.06 1.00
C ILE A 29 -7.79 14.05 2.24
N THR A 30 -8.21 14.72 3.32
CA THR A 30 -7.49 14.72 4.60
C THR A 30 -7.58 13.33 5.26
N PRO A 31 -6.48 12.77 5.81
CA PRO A 31 -5.19 13.41 6.08
C PRO A 31 -4.06 13.06 5.08
N GLN A 32 -4.35 12.62 3.88
CA GLN A 32 -3.33 12.19 2.91
C GLN A 32 -2.90 13.28 1.91
N THR A 33 -3.48 14.48 1.96
CA THR A 33 -3.31 15.52 0.93
C THR A 33 -1.86 15.87 0.63
N GLU A 34 -0.96 15.82 1.61
CA GLU A 34 0.46 16.09 1.41
C GLU A 34 1.17 15.08 0.51
N ILE A 35 0.66 13.83 0.40
CA ILE A 35 1.17 12.85 -0.59
C ILE A 35 0.95 13.41 -2.00
N LEU A 36 -0.27 13.85 -2.27
CA LEU A 36 -0.67 14.42 -3.55
C LEU A 36 0.11 15.70 -3.87
N GLU A 37 0.22 16.62 -2.91
CA GLU A 37 0.95 17.87 -3.06
C GLU A 37 2.45 17.64 -3.33
N TYR A 38 3.06 16.68 -2.64
CA TYR A 38 4.45 16.32 -2.83
C TYR A 38 4.68 15.72 -4.23
N LEU A 39 3.84 14.77 -4.63
CA LEU A 39 3.95 14.14 -5.94
C LEU A 39 3.65 15.11 -7.09
N ALA A 40 2.74 16.07 -6.90
CA ALA A 40 2.47 17.12 -7.89
C ALA A 40 3.72 17.97 -8.20
N LYS A 41 4.58 18.18 -7.21
CA LYS A 41 5.83 18.94 -7.38
C LYS A 41 6.96 18.11 -7.99
N ARG A 42 7.02 16.82 -7.63
CA ARG A 42 8.20 15.98 -7.86
C ARG A 42 8.08 15.04 -9.05
N MET A 43 6.85 14.69 -9.48
CA MET A 43 6.65 13.62 -10.47
C MET A 43 7.29 13.94 -11.82
N ASP A 44 7.19 15.20 -12.28
CA ASP A 44 7.78 15.64 -13.54
C ASP A 44 9.32 15.59 -13.51
N GLU A 45 9.94 15.83 -12.34
CA GLU A 45 11.40 15.79 -12.18
C GLU A 45 11.99 14.40 -12.41
N VAL A 46 11.19 13.36 -12.21
CA VAL A 46 11.58 11.95 -12.42
C VAL A 46 11.01 11.38 -13.73
N GLY A 47 10.44 12.21 -14.60
CA GLY A 47 9.86 11.78 -15.87
C GLY A 47 8.57 10.98 -15.71
N GLY A 48 7.85 11.16 -14.61
CA GLY A 48 6.58 10.52 -14.34
C GLY A 48 5.37 11.38 -14.73
N THR A 49 4.18 10.85 -14.50
CA THR A 49 2.90 11.52 -14.76
C THR A 49 2.10 11.64 -13.46
N PHE A 50 1.67 12.86 -13.16
CA PHE A 50 0.77 13.17 -12.04
C PHE A 50 -0.58 13.62 -12.58
N VAL A 51 -1.66 13.06 -12.04
CA VAL A 51 -3.04 13.44 -12.40
C VAL A 51 -3.87 13.64 -11.15
N GLN A 52 -4.35 14.88 -10.92
CA GLN A 52 -5.42 15.11 -9.97
C GLN A 52 -6.74 14.81 -10.65
N THR A 53 -7.51 13.90 -10.08
CA THR A 53 -8.78 13.45 -10.63
C THR A 53 -9.98 14.16 -9.97
N GLU A 54 -11.17 14.06 -10.58
CA GLU A 54 -12.40 14.61 -10.01
C GLU A 54 -12.99 13.75 -8.89
N SER A 55 -12.51 12.50 -8.73
CA SER A 55 -12.93 11.57 -7.69
C SER A 55 -11.91 10.44 -7.53
N GLU A 56 -11.96 9.74 -6.40
CA GLU A 56 -11.17 8.53 -6.16
C GLU A 56 -11.53 7.42 -7.15
N LEU A 57 -12.79 7.35 -7.56
CA LEU A 57 -13.25 6.38 -8.55
C LEU A 57 -12.54 6.58 -9.90
N ALA A 58 -12.39 7.81 -10.36
CA ALA A 58 -11.60 8.10 -11.55
C ALA A 58 -10.11 7.79 -11.33
N GLY A 59 -9.58 8.14 -10.16
CA GLY A 59 -8.18 7.89 -9.79
C GLY A 59 -7.80 6.42 -9.88
N ILE A 60 -8.58 5.53 -9.27
CA ILE A 60 -8.29 4.10 -9.29
C ILE A 60 -8.42 3.48 -10.70
N ASN A 61 -9.34 3.99 -11.53
CA ASN A 61 -9.48 3.52 -12.92
C ASN A 61 -8.31 4.01 -13.81
N MET A 62 -7.80 5.22 -13.60
CA MET A 62 -6.58 5.68 -14.27
C MET A 62 -5.36 4.88 -13.83
N LEU A 63 -5.23 4.57 -12.53
CA LEU A 63 -4.21 3.68 -11.98
C LEU A 63 -4.22 2.31 -12.68
N LEU A 64 -5.40 1.71 -12.85
CA LEU A 64 -5.58 0.44 -13.55
C LEU A 64 -5.05 0.52 -14.99
N GLY A 65 -5.38 1.58 -15.72
CA GLY A 65 -4.88 1.81 -17.07
C GLY A 65 -3.36 1.96 -17.14
N ALA A 66 -2.77 2.74 -16.22
CA ALA A 66 -1.32 2.94 -16.14
C ALA A 66 -0.58 1.64 -15.78
N SER A 67 -1.12 0.88 -14.82
CA SER A 67 -0.60 -0.44 -14.47
C SER A 67 -0.67 -1.39 -15.67
N ALA A 68 -1.79 -1.44 -16.39
CA ALA A 68 -1.92 -2.25 -17.61
C ALA A 68 -0.89 -1.88 -18.69
N ALA A 69 -0.43 -0.63 -18.73
CA ALA A 69 0.63 -0.17 -19.61
C ALA A 69 2.05 -0.48 -19.08
N GLY A 70 2.19 -1.08 -17.90
CA GLY A 70 3.46 -1.49 -17.32
C GLY A 70 4.11 -0.46 -16.38
N ALA A 71 3.44 0.64 -16.05
CA ALA A 71 3.97 1.61 -15.10
C ALA A 71 3.87 1.12 -13.65
N ARG A 72 4.87 1.41 -12.82
CA ARG A 72 4.69 1.41 -11.36
C ARG A 72 3.74 2.55 -11.01
N ALA A 73 2.51 2.19 -10.70
CA ALA A 73 1.41 3.13 -10.50
C ALA A 73 0.96 3.16 -9.04
N LEU A 74 0.65 4.37 -8.56
CA LEU A 74 0.28 4.67 -7.19
C LEU A 74 -1.01 5.50 -7.14
N THR A 75 -1.87 5.20 -6.19
CA THR A 75 -2.92 6.12 -5.70
C THR A 75 -2.90 6.18 -4.18
N SER A 76 -3.47 7.23 -3.62
CA SER A 76 -3.64 7.38 -2.18
C SER A 76 -5.00 7.97 -1.85
N SER A 77 -5.55 7.57 -0.70
CA SER A 77 -6.84 8.07 -0.21
C SER A 77 -6.94 7.93 1.31
N ALA A 78 -8.12 8.23 1.87
CA ALA A 78 -8.46 8.10 3.28
C ALA A 78 -9.96 7.91 3.45
N GLY A 79 -10.39 7.15 4.46
CA GLY A 79 -11.79 7.05 4.87
C GLY A 79 -12.76 6.73 3.72
N PRO A 80 -13.77 7.61 3.45
CA PRO A 80 -14.75 7.35 2.41
C PRO A 80 -14.16 7.32 0.99
N GLY A 81 -13.06 8.01 0.74
CA GLY A 81 -12.38 7.93 -0.55
C GLY A 81 -11.72 6.57 -0.77
N PHE A 82 -11.17 5.96 0.28
CA PHE A 82 -10.69 4.58 0.19
C PHE A 82 -11.83 3.59 -0.08
N SER A 83 -13.03 3.85 0.43
CA SER A 83 -14.22 3.06 0.09
C SER A 83 -14.55 3.12 -1.40
N LEU A 84 -14.40 4.28 -2.05
CA LEU A 84 -14.60 4.43 -3.49
C LEU A 84 -13.54 3.68 -4.34
N ASN A 85 -12.35 3.43 -3.79
CA ASN A 85 -11.31 2.66 -4.48
C ASN A 85 -11.60 1.15 -4.53
N GLN A 86 -12.49 0.62 -3.70
CA GLN A 86 -12.68 -0.82 -3.52
C GLN A 86 -13.11 -1.55 -4.78
N GLU A 87 -13.97 -0.94 -5.60
CA GLU A 87 -14.35 -1.52 -6.89
C GLU A 87 -13.13 -1.66 -7.81
N GLY A 88 -12.35 -0.59 -7.97
CA GLY A 88 -11.14 -0.60 -8.80
C GLY A 88 -10.08 -1.58 -8.30
N ILE A 89 -9.93 -1.76 -6.97
CA ILE A 89 -9.06 -2.80 -6.39
C ILE A 89 -9.52 -4.18 -6.83
N SER A 90 -10.82 -4.47 -6.82
CA SER A 90 -11.35 -5.75 -7.29
C SER A 90 -11.08 -5.98 -8.78
N TYR A 91 -11.13 -4.94 -9.62
CA TYR A 91 -10.77 -5.02 -11.04
C TYR A 91 -9.27 -5.23 -11.25
N LEU A 92 -8.40 -4.61 -10.46
CA LEU A 92 -6.95 -4.87 -10.50
C LEU A 92 -6.65 -6.34 -10.21
N VAL A 93 -7.29 -6.92 -9.19
CA VAL A 93 -7.18 -8.35 -8.89
C VAL A 93 -7.67 -9.21 -10.05
N ALA A 94 -8.86 -8.90 -10.58
CA ALA A 94 -9.46 -9.66 -11.67
C ALA A 94 -8.68 -9.58 -12.98
N ALA A 95 -7.94 -8.50 -13.20
CA ALA A 95 -7.09 -8.30 -14.37
C ALA A 95 -5.64 -8.75 -14.16
N ASP A 96 -5.29 -9.25 -12.96
CA ASP A 96 -3.94 -9.68 -12.58
C ASP A 96 -2.91 -8.56 -12.81
N LEU A 97 -3.20 -7.37 -12.26
CA LEU A 97 -2.40 -6.16 -12.43
C LEU A 97 -1.75 -5.69 -11.12
N PRO A 98 -0.45 -5.36 -11.16
CA PRO A 98 0.25 -4.79 -10.00
C PRO A 98 -0.12 -3.33 -9.80
N ALA A 99 -0.38 -2.93 -8.55
CA ALA A 99 -0.56 -1.53 -8.18
C ALA A 99 -0.27 -1.34 -6.69
N VAL A 100 0.05 -0.11 -6.28
CA VAL A 100 0.17 0.26 -4.87
C VAL A 100 -0.92 1.28 -4.53
N ILE A 101 -1.64 1.03 -3.45
CA ILE A 101 -2.70 1.91 -2.95
C ILE A 101 -2.41 2.26 -1.49
N ILE A 102 -2.23 3.54 -1.18
CA ILE A 102 -2.03 4.02 0.19
C ILE A 102 -3.37 4.42 0.79
N ASN A 103 -3.68 3.92 1.97
CA ASN A 103 -4.75 4.43 2.82
C ASN A 103 -4.14 5.09 4.06
N VAL A 104 -4.27 6.41 4.18
CA VAL A 104 -3.93 7.14 5.40
C VAL A 104 -5.19 7.20 6.24
N MET A 105 -5.37 6.18 7.08
CA MET A 105 -6.62 5.94 7.82
C MET A 105 -6.99 7.09 8.75
N ARG A 106 -8.29 7.35 8.83
CA ARG A 106 -8.90 8.31 9.75
C ARG A 106 -10.10 7.71 10.48
N ILE A 107 -10.58 8.38 11.51
CA ILE A 107 -11.68 7.89 12.35
C ILE A 107 -13.05 8.06 11.68
N GLY A 108 -13.95 7.15 11.98
CA GLY A 108 -15.39 7.28 11.78
C GLY A 108 -15.99 6.36 10.75
N THR A 109 -17.32 6.41 10.67
CA THR A 109 -18.15 5.79 9.64
C THR A 109 -18.69 6.85 8.70
N GLY A 110 -18.99 6.50 7.45
CA GLY A 110 -19.43 7.45 6.42
C GLY A 110 -18.35 8.48 6.14
N LEU A 111 -18.67 9.77 6.23
CA LEU A 111 -17.68 10.84 6.07
C LEU A 111 -16.59 10.78 7.17
N GLY A 112 -16.98 10.40 8.40
CA GLY A 112 -16.09 10.36 9.55
C GLY A 112 -15.60 11.73 9.98
N ASP A 113 -14.42 11.74 10.59
CA ASP A 113 -13.69 12.94 10.99
C ASP A 113 -12.23 12.82 10.52
N ILE A 114 -11.49 13.92 10.56
CA ILE A 114 -10.05 13.96 10.18
C ILE A 114 -9.13 13.45 11.29
N ALA A 115 -9.67 13.12 12.46
CA ALA A 115 -8.91 12.61 13.59
C ALA A 115 -8.31 11.22 13.30
N GLN A 116 -7.32 10.85 14.10
CA GLN A 116 -6.60 9.59 13.98
C GLN A 116 -7.52 8.38 14.21
N GLY A 117 -7.34 7.32 13.43
CA GLY A 117 -8.09 6.07 13.59
C GLY A 117 -7.50 4.96 12.73
N GLN A 118 -7.85 3.72 13.08
CA GLN A 118 -7.45 2.50 12.37
C GLN A 118 -8.69 1.65 12.03
N GLY A 119 -9.83 2.32 11.76
CA GLY A 119 -11.13 1.66 11.56
C GLY A 119 -11.26 0.89 10.24
N ASP A 120 -10.39 1.13 9.27
CA ASP A 120 -10.43 0.51 7.95
C ASP A 120 -9.76 -0.88 7.89
N TYR A 121 -9.34 -1.43 9.04
CA TYR A 121 -8.65 -2.72 9.10
C TYR A 121 -9.37 -3.83 8.35
N TRP A 122 -10.66 -4.03 8.64
CA TRP A 122 -11.46 -5.05 7.97
C TRP A 122 -11.62 -4.79 6.47
N GLN A 123 -11.84 -3.54 6.09
CA GLN A 123 -11.98 -3.15 4.69
C GLN A 123 -10.70 -3.40 3.90
N MET A 124 -9.53 -3.22 4.51
CA MET A 124 -8.25 -3.47 3.87
C MET A 124 -7.90 -4.96 3.83
N THR A 125 -8.15 -5.71 4.91
CA THR A 125 -7.70 -7.10 5.06
C THR A 125 -8.74 -8.13 4.64
N ARG A 126 -10.02 -7.75 4.53
CA ARG A 126 -11.13 -8.65 4.16
C ARG A 126 -11.76 -8.31 2.82
N GLY A 127 -11.25 -7.27 2.14
CA GLY A 127 -11.81 -6.76 0.91
C GLY A 127 -13.08 -5.93 1.09
N GLY A 128 -13.40 -5.11 0.12
CA GLY A 128 -14.58 -4.23 0.14
C GLY A 128 -15.24 -4.11 -1.24
N GLY A 129 -14.58 -4.61 -2.30
CA GLY A 129 -15.12 -4.72 -3.65
C GLY A 129 -15.80 -6.05 -3.90
N HIS A 130 -16.17 -6.29 -5.16
CA HIS A 130 -16.82 -7.53 -5.56
C HIS A 130 -15.86 -8.71 -5.62
N GLY A 131 -16.30 -9.85 -5.09
CA GLY A 131 -15.58 -11.11 -5.10
C GLY A 131 -14.87 -11.43 -3.79
N ASP A 132 -14.30 -12.63 -3.73
CA ASP A 132 -13.61 -13.20 -2.57
C ASP A 132 -12.09 -13.09 -2.70
N TYR A 133 -11.63 -11.95 -3.19
CA TYR A 133 -10.21 -11.64 -3.32
C TYR A 133 -9.59 -11.28 -1.96
N ARG A 134 -8.27 -11.42 -1.90
CA ARG A 134 -7.45 -10.99 -0.77
C ARG A 134 -6.42 -9.96 -1.25
N THR A 135 -5.92 -9.17 -0.32
CA THR A 135 -4.88 -8.16 -0.59
C THR A 135 -3.70 -8.36 0.34
N ILE A 136 -2.52 -7.97 -0.11
CA ILE A 136 -1.35 -7.83 0.77
C ILE A 136 -1.43 -6.43 1.37
N VAL A 137 -1.41 -6.33 2.70
CA VAL A 137 -1.50 -5.08 3.44
C VAL A 137 -0.23 -4.86 4.25
N LEU A 138 0.50 -3.80 3.96
CA LEU A 138 1.69 -3.37 4.70
C LEU A 138 1.29 -2.31 5.71
N ALA A 139 1.65 -2.51 6.98
CA ALA A 139 1.23 -1.65 8.10
C ALA A 139 2.44 -1.01 8.81
N PRO A 140 2.98 0.10 8.31
CA PRO A 140 4.11 0.80 8.92
C PRO A 140 3.74 1.37 10.30
N ALA A 141 4.68 1.32 11.25
CA ALA A 141 4.56 1.85 12.60
C ALA A 141 5.45 3.09 12.84
N SER A 142 6.20 3.54 11.84
CA SER A 142 7.06 4.72 11.89
C SER A 142 7.20 5.37 10.51
N VAL A 143 7.74 6.60 10.49
CA VAL A 143 8.02 7.28 9.23
C VAL A 143 9.13 6.58 8.44
N GLN A 144 10.11 5.96 9.13
CA GLN A 144 11.11 5.13 8.45
C GLN A 144 10.48 3.91 7.78
N GLU A 145 9.57 3.22 8.47
CA GLU A 145 8.87 2.07 7.89
C GLU A 145 7.97 2.47 6.72
N ASN A 146 7.37 3.66 6.72
CA ASN A 146 6.71 4.22 5.55
C ASN A 146 7.64 4.21 4.33
N CYS A 147 8.91 4.65 4.51
CA CYS A 147 9.89 4.66 3.42
C CYS A 147 10.28 3.23 2.98
N ASP A 148 10.57 2.35 3.94
CA ASP A 148 11.08 1.01 3.66
C ASP A 148 10.04 0.12 2.99
N MET A 149 8.78 0.23 3.43
CA MET A 149 7.67 -0.55 2.91
C MET A 149 7.23 -0.15 1.50
N MET A 150 7.52 1.08 1.05
CA MET A 150 7.16 1.49 -0.32
C MET A 150 7.90 0.67 -1.38
N SER A 151 9.20 0.42 -1.22
CA SER A 151 9.94 -0.48 -2.12
C SER A 151 9.35 -1.88 -2.09
N THR A 152 9.11 -2.41 -0.88
CA THR A 152 8.50 -3.73 -0.69
C THR A 152 7.11 -3.82 -1.33
N ALA A 153 6.30 -2.75 -1.24
CA ALA A 153 4.97 -2.72 -1.84
C ALA A 153 5.01 -2.90 -3.37
N PHE A 154 5.88 -2.18 -4.08
CA PHE A 154 6.03 -2.33 -5.52
C PHE A 154 6.60 -3.71 -5.90
N GLU A 155 7.60 -4.20 -5.18
CA GLU A 155 8.20 -5.52 -5.41
C GLU A 155 7.16 -6.65 -5.23
N LEU A 156 6.35 -6.61 -4.18
CA LEU A 156 5.29 -7.58 -3.95
C LEU A 156 4.16 -7.45 -4.97
N ALA A 157 3.78 -6.22 -5.34
CA ALA A 157 2.77 -5.99 -6.36
C ALA A 157 3.18 -6.63 -7.70
N GLU A 158 4.42 -6.44 -8.12
CA GLU A 158 4.96 -7.02 -9.37
C GLU A 158 5.15 -8.53 -9.27
N LYS A 159 5.72 -9.03 -8.15
CA LYS A 159 5.95 -10.46 -7.91
C LYS A 159 4.67 -11.28 -8.07
N TYR A 160 3.58 -10.76 -7.55
CA TYR A 160 2.28 -11.44 -7.55
C TYR A 160 1.32 -10.92 -8.62
N ARG A 161 1.70 -9.89 -9.38
CA ARG A 161 0.78 -9.18 -10.27
C ARG A 161 -0.55 -8.90 -9.56
N HIS A 162 -0.46 -8.15 -8.47
CA HIS A 162 -1.55 -7.99 -7.51
C HIS A 162 -1.51 -6.61 -6.85
N PRO A 163 -2.65 -5.99 -6.51
CA PRO A 163 -2.64 -4.76 -5.75
C PRO A 163 -2.11 -5.00 -4.33
N VAL A 164 -1.25 -4.09 -3.87
CA VAL A 164 -0.72 -4.05 -2.50
C VAL A 164 -1.19 -2.77 -1.82
N LEU A 165 -1.70 -2.90 -0.61
CA LEU A 165 -2.19 -1.79 0.19
C LEU A 165 -1.15 -1.37 1.22
N VAL A 166 -0.98 -0.07 1.43
CA VAL A 166 -0.18 0.48 2.52
C VAL A 166 -1.13 1.13 3.52
N ALA A 167 -1.21 0.54 4.70
CA ALA A 167 -2.08 0.95 5.81
C ALA A 167 -1.35 1.93 6.73
N SER A 168 -1.14 3.16 6.26
CA SER A 168 -0.69 4.25 7.13
C SER A 168 -1.87 4.81 7.92
N ASP A 169 -1.61 5.64 8.90
CA ASP A 169 -2.65 6.34 9.65
C ASP A 169 -2.33 7.83 9.81
N ALA A 170 -3.34 8.61 10.21
CA ALA A 170 -3.20 10.05 10.35
C ALA A 170 -2.08 10.47 11.33
N ALA A 171 -1.78 9.65 12.36
CA ALA A 171 -0.71 9.96 13.30
C ALA A 171 0.66 9.84 12.62
N ILE A 172 0.94 8.70 12.02
CA ILE A 172 2.22 8.44 11.32
C ILE A 172 2.35 9.36 10.11
N GLY A 173 1.27 9.58 9.35
CA GLY A 173 1.26 10.47 8.19
C GLY A 173 1.62 11.92 8.50
N GLN A 174 1.21 12.43 9.67
CA GLN A 174 1.48 13.81 10.10
C GLN A 174 2.74 13.96 10.96
N MET A 175 3.29 12.87 11.48
CA MET A 175 4.49 12.86 12.30
C MET A 175 5.72 13.26 11.49
N VAL A 176 6.67 13.96 12.13
CA VAL A 176 7.96 14.33 11.52
C VAL A 176 9.07 13.56 12.20
N GLU A 177 9.82 12.78 11.43
CA GLU A 177 10.97 12.01 11.91
C GLU A 177 12.17 12.12 10.97
N GLY A 178 13.35 11.77 11.48
CA GLY A 178 14.57 11.65 10.66
C GLY A 178 14.59 10.31 9.94
N VAL A 179 14.52 10.32 8.62
CA VAL A 179 14.48 9.13 7.77
C VAL A 179 15.72 9.00 6.90
N GLU A 180 16.09 7.78 6.62
CA GLU A 180 17.08 7.40 5.61
C GLU A 180 16.36 6.94 4.35
N LEU A 181 16.58 7.62 3.24
CA LEU A 181 15.95 7.32 1.97
C LEU A 181 16.85 6.42 1.13
N LYS A 182 16.29 5.39 0.51
CA LYS A 182 16.98 4.53 -0.46
C LYS A 182 17.33 5.32 -1.73
N ASP A 183 18.27 4.82 -2.51
CA ASP A 183 18.59 5.36 -3.82
C ASP A 183 17.44 5.16 -4.81
N PHE A 184 17.39 5.95 -5.87
CA PHE A 184 16.41 5.81 -6.93
C PHE A 184 16.60 4.49 -7.69
N VAL A 185 15.49 3.78 -7.91
CA VAL A 185 15.44 2.59 -8.77
C VAL A 185 14.88 3.00 -10.12
N GLU A 186 15.60 2.68 -11.19
CA GLU A 186 15.04 2.77 -12.53
C GLU A 186 14.06 1.63 -12.77
N HIS A 187 12.90 1.98 -13.30
CA HIS A 187 11.87 1.02 -13.64
C HIS A 187 11.78 0.89 -15.15
N ASP A 188 12.24 -0.26 -15.66
CA ASP A 188 12.13 -0.59 -17.09
C ASP A 188 10.77 -1.22 -17.36
N ILE A 189 9.88 -0.45 -17.98
CA ILE A 189 8.57 -0.94 -18.41
C ILE A 189 8.69 -1.99 -19.52
N ASP A 190 9.82 -2.09 -20.21
CA ASP A 190 10.05 -3.05 -21.31
C ASP A 190 10.27 -4.48 -20.81
N GLN A 191 10.51 -4.67 -19.52
CA GLN A 191 10.67 -6.01 -18.94
C GLN A 191 9.38 -6.84 -18.88
N TYR A 192 8.20 -6.19 -18.98
CA TYR A 192 6.93 -6.90 -18.83
C TYR A 192 6.36 -7.36 -20.17
N ASP A 193 6.24 -8.67 -20.35
CA ASP A 193 5.66 -9.31 -21.55
C ASP A 193 4.13 -9.13 -21.64
N TRP A 194 3.46 -8.91 -20.51
CA TRP A 194 2.01 -8.73 -20.39
C TRP A 194 1.55 -7.28 -20.62
N ALA A 195 2.42 -6.28 -20.44
CA ALA A 195 2.04 -4.88 -20.48
C ALA A 195 1.58 -4.42 -21.88
N ILE A 196 0.52 -3.61 -21.93
CA ILE A 196 -0.02 -3.04 -23.15
C ILE A 196 0.85 -1.85 -23.58
N ARG A 197 1.57 -1.97 -24.70
CA ARG A 197 2.51 -0.96 -25.18
C ARG A 197 2.36 -0.62 -26.65
N GLY A 198 1.16 -0.79 -27.16
CA GLY A 198 0.91 -0.73 -28.58
C GLY A 198 1.40 -2.00 -29.30
N CYS A 199 1.17 -2.05 -30.58
CA CYS A 199 1.55 -3.15 -31.45
C CYS A 199 2.51 -2.63 -32.51
N LYS A 200 3.77 -3.07 -32.46
CA LYS A 200 4.70 -2.86 -33.58
C LYS A 200 4.31 -3.77 -34.75
N ALA A 201 4.54 -3.32 -35.98
CA ALA A 201 4.21 -4.09 -37.16
C ALA A 201 4.75 -5.53 -37.08
N GLY A 202 3.86 -6.52 -37.18
CA GLY A 202 4.18 -7.95 -37.11
C GLY A 202 4.17 -8.58 -35.71
N ALA A 203 3.98 -7.77 -34.64
CA ALA A 203 3.83 -8.31 -33.29
C ALA A 203 2.37 -8.65 -32.96
N ALA A 204 2.16 -9.71 -32.18
CA ALA A 204 0.83 -10.04 -31.68
C ALA A 204 0.36 -8.97 -30.67
N PRO A 205 -0.92 -8.51 -30.74
CA PRO A 205 -1.46 -7.57 -29.79
C PRO A 205 -1.51 -8.18 -28.38
N ARG A 206 -1.06 -7.42 -27.38
CA ARG A 206 -1.20 -7.79 -25.98
C ARG A 206 -2.57 -7.35 -25.47
N LYS A 207 -3.14 -8.13 -24.58
CA LYS A 207 -4.45 -7.85 -23.97
C LYS A 207 -4.35 -7.97 -22.46
N VAL A 208 -4.92 -7.01 -21.77
CA VAL A 208 -5.25 -7.11 -20.35
C VAL A 208 -6.76 -7.23 -20.26
N GLN A 209 -7.22 -8.29 -19.64
CA GLN A 209 -8.64 -8.57 -19.47
C GLN A 209 -8.86 -9.36 -18.19
N ASN A 210 -10.10 -9.47 -17.75
CA ASN A 210 -10.44 -10.25 -16.59
C ASN A 210 -10.01 -11.72 -16.78
N VAL A 211 -9.12 -12.19 -15.92
CA VAL A 211 -8.52 -13.54 -15.99
C VAL A 211 -9.56 -14.64 -15.85
N TYR A 212 -10.69 -14.35 -15.17
CA TYR A 212 -11.81 -15.29 -15.06
C TYR A 212 -12.31 -15.79 -16.42
N TYR A 213 -12.31 -14.94 -17.45
CA TYR A 213 -12.75 -15.33 -18.81
C TYR A 213 -11.71 -16.08 -19.62
N THR A 214 -10.45 -15.98 -19.24
CA THR A 214 -9.33 -16.58 -20.00
C THR A 214 -8.77 -17.83 -19.34
N ASN A 215 -9.04 -18.01 -18.07
CA ASN A 215 -8.54 -19.13 -17.28
C ASN A 215 -9.71 -19.90 -16.65
N PRO A 216 -10.11 -21.05 -17.23
CA PRO A 216 -11.18 -21.88 -16.65
C PRO A 216 -10.86 -22.39 -15.23
N GLN A 217 -9.57 -22.40 -14.86
CA GLN A 217 -9.09 -22.80 -13.52
C GLN A 217 -8.83 -21.60 -12.60
N TYR A 218 -9.48 -20.47 -12.88
CA TYR A 218 -9.28 -19.24 -12.11
C TYR A 218 -9.46 -19.39 -10.59
N PRO A 219 -10.46 -20.13 -10.06
CA PRO A 219 -10.58 -20.35 -8.62
C PRO A 219 -9.37 -21.07 -8.01
N GLU A 220 -8.84 -22.09 -8.69
CA GLU A 220 -7.65 -22.82 -8.26
C GLU A 220 -6.40 -21.96 -8.35
N PHE A 221 -6.28 -21.16 -9.39
CA PHE A 221 -5.21 -20.18 -9.58
C PHE A 221 -5.19 -19.19 -8.42
N LEU A 222 -6.33 -18.59 -8.06
CA LEU A 222 -6.41 -17.65 -6.92
C LEU A 222 -6.08 -18.32 -5.58
N ARG A 223 -6.61 -19.52 -5.31
CA ARG A 223 -6.28 -20.26 -4.09
C ARG A 223 -4.79 -20.52 -3.95
N SER A 224 -4.15 -20.97 -5.03
CA SER A 224 -2.71 -21.22 -5.06
C SER A 224 -1.91 -19.94 -4.83
N LYS A 225 -2.29 -18.86 -5.49
CA LYS A 225 -1.68 -17.55 -5.35
C LYS A 225 -1.76 -17.02 -3.91
N TYR A 226 -2.95 -17.09 -3.31
CA TYR A 226 -3.15 -16.63 -1.93
C TYR A 226 -2.46 -17.52 -0.90
N ALA A 227 -2.47 -18.84 -1.09
CA ALA A 227 -1.74 -19.75 -0.22
C ALA A 227 -0.22 -19.47 -0.26
N GLN A 228 0.32 -19.15 -1.44
CA GLN A 228 1.72 -18.75 -1.56
C GLN A 228 2.00 -17.44 -0.83
N MET A 229 1.15 -16.40 -1.03
CA MET A 229 1.29 -15.12 -0.33
C MET A 229 1.27 -15.31 1.19
N GLU A 230 0.31 -16.06 1.71
CA GLU A 230 0.18 -16.33 3.15
C GLU A 230 1.40 -17.05 3.72
N GLN A 231 1.96 -18.00 2.99
CA GLN A 231 3.11 -18.78 3.47
C GLN A 231 4.42 -18.00 3.43
N THR A 232 4.58 -17.06 2.48
CA THR A 232 5.88 -16.44 2.21
C THR A 232 5.99 -14.98 2.62
N GLU A 233 4.87 -14.24 2.73
CA GLU A 233 4.94 -12.79 2.87
C GLU A 233 4.43 -12.25 4.21
N GLN A 234 3.78 -13.06 5.04
CA GLN A 234 3.39 -12.60 6.38
C GLN A 234 4.62 -12.24 7.21
N ARG A 235 4.61 -11.06 7.83
CA ARG A 235 5.70 -10.58 8.67
C ARG A 235 5.17 -9.96 9.95
N TRP A 236 5.88 -10.24 11.03
CA TRP A 236 5.62 -9.64 12.35
C TRP A 236 6.94 -9.50 13.13
N GLU A 237 6.94 -8.58 14.08
CA GLU A 237 7.97 -8.46 15.09
C GLU A 237 7.43 -9.00 16.41
N SER A 238 8.18 -9.89 17.06
CA SER A 238 7.90 -10.34 18.43
C SER A 238 8.72 -9.50 19.39
N TYR A 239 8.06 -8.72 20.23
CA TYR A 239 8.71 -7.84 21.18
C TYR A 239 8.40 -8.29 22.60
N GLN A 240 9.41 -8.84 23.31
CA GLN A 240 9.30 -9.35 24.67
C GLN A 240 8.10 -10.30 24.88
N ALA A 241 7.73 -11.11 23.89
CA ALA A 241 6.56 -11.97 23.95
C ALA A 241 6.86 -13.40 24.40
N GLU A 242 8.13 -13.82 24.42
CA GLU A 242 8.53 -15.21 24.69
C GLU A 242 8.21 -15.68 26.13
N ASP A 243 8.35 -14.79 27.11
CA ASP A 243 8.08 -15.08 28.52
C ASP A 243 6.86 -14.33 29.06
N ALA A 244 6.04 -13.77 28.16
CA ALA A 244 4.91 -12.92 28.53
C ALA A 244 3.71 -13.73 29.03
N ASP A 245 3.09 -13.29 30.12
CA ASP A 245 1.82 -13.82 30.62
C ASP A 245 0.62 -13.29 29.78
N VAL A 246 0.78 -12.08 29.21
CA VAL A 246 -0.20 -11.43 28.32
C VAL A 246 0.54 -10.86 27.11
N VAL A 247 0.00 -11.07 25.92
CA VAL A 247 0.56 -10.57 24.67
C VAL A 247 -0.45 -9.63 24.00
N LEU A 248 -0.01 -8.40 23.73
CA LEU A 248 -0.74 -7.46 22.89
C LEU A 248 -0.51 -7.82 21.41
N VAL A 249 -1.51 -7.59 20.57
CA VAL A 249 -1.35 -7.67 19.11
C VAL A 249 -1.80 -6.35 18.52
N ALA A 250 -0.91 -5.67 17.80
CA ALA A 250 -1.19 -4.35 17.27
C ALA A 250 -0.43 -4.07 15.97
N TYR A 251 -0.84 -3.05 15.23
CA TYR A 251 -0.17 -2.54 14.04
C TYR A 251 -0.16 -1.01 14.01
N GLY A 252 0.67 -0.42 13.13
CA GLY A 252 0.73 1.04 12.94
C GLY A 252 1.03 1.79 14.24
N ILE A 253 0.41 2.95 14.42
CA ILE A 253 0.62 3.79 15.62
C ILE A 253 0.25 3.06 16.92
N SER A 254 -0.77 2.19 16.90
CA SER A 254 -1.17 1.41 18.08
C SER A 254 -0.06 0.49 18.55
N SER A 255 0.71 -0.13 17.65
CA SER A 255 1.85 -0.98 18.02
C SER A 255 2.99 -0.18 18.65
N ARG A 256 3.24 1.04 18.15
CA ARG A 256 4.23 1.95 18.73
C ARG A 256 3.90 2.34 20.17
N ILE A 257 2.63 2.68 20.43
CA ILE A 257 2.14 2.98 21.78
C ILE A 257 2.21 1.72 22.66
N SER A 258 1.82 0.56 22.13
CA SER A 258 1.87 -0.71 22.86
C SER A 258 3.30 -1.12 23.22
N LYS A 259 4.29 -0.82 22.38
CA LYS A 259 5.71 -1.10 22.67
C LYS A 259 6.18 -0.34 23.92
N GLU A 260 5.79 0.92 24.06
CA GLU A 260 6.08 1.71 25.26
C GLU A 260 5.31 1.20 26.50
N ALA A 261 4.05 0.83 26.33
CA ALA A 261 3.26 0.23 27.41
C ALA A 261 3.89 -1.09 27.91
N VAL A 262 4.45 -1.91 27.01
CA VAL A 262 5.21 -3.11 27.41
C VAL A 262 6.44 -2.77 28.26
N ASN A 263 7.20 -1.74 27.85
CA ASN A 263 8.37 -1.29 28.60
C ASN A 263 7.98 -0.83 30.02
N MET A 264 6.94 -0.03 30.14
CA MET A 264 6.43 0.47 31.43
C MET A 264 5.94 -0.68 32.32
N ALA A 265 5.11 -1.58 31.79
CA ALA A 265 4.58 -2.73 32.53
C ALA A 265 5.70 -3.64 33.05
N ARG A 266 6.70 -3.91 32.22
CA ARG A 266 7.85 -4.73 32.61
C ARG A 266 8.73 -4.07 33.66
N ALA A 267 8.87 -2.75 33.64
CA ALA A 267 9.55 -2.02 34.70
C ALA A 267 8.84 -2.15 36.06
N GLU A 268 7.53 -2.38 36.06
CA GLU A 268 6.70 -2.65 37.24
C GLU A 268 6.60 -4.15 37.60
N GLY A 269 7.27 -5.03 36.85
CA GLY A 269 7.31 -6.48 37.11
C GLY A 269 6.20 -7.28 36.42
N PHE A 270 5.39 -6.68 35.56
CA PHE A 270 4.38 -7.40 34.76
C PHE A 270 4.98 -7.96 33.46
N LYS A 271 4.75 -9.23 33.18
CA LYS A 271 5.23 -9.89 31.97
C LYS A 271 4.28 -9.62 30.80
N LEU A 272 4.32 -8.44 30.26
CA LEU A 272 3.61 -8.04 29.06
C LEU A 272 4.51 -8.20 27.82
N GLY A 273 3.94 -8.64 26.70
CA GLY A 273 4.63 -8.75 25.42
C GLY A 273 3.80 -8.11 24.29
N LEU A 274 4.40 -8.00 23.10
CA LEU A 274 3.73 -7.45 21.92
C LEU A 274 4.08 -8.26 20.66
N ILE A 275 3.09 -8.58 19.87
CA ILE A 275 3.23 -8.96 18.45
C ILE A 275 2.86 -7.73 17.63
N LEU A 276 3.83 -7.16 16.95
CA LEU A 276 3.65 -6.09 15.99
C LEU A 276 3.46 -6.70 14.61
N SER A 277 2.28 -6.53 14.02
CA SER A 277 1.98 -7.07 12.70
C SER A 277 2.34 -6.06 11.61
N LEU A 278 3.19 -6.47 10.66
CA LEU A 278 3.77 -5.64 9.62
C LEU A 278 3.15 -5.91 8.24
N ILE A 279 2.88 -7.19 7.94
CA ILE A 279 2.24 -7.62 6.68
C ILE A 279 1.08 -8.56 6.99
N HIS A 280 -0.09 -8.17 6.54
CA HIS A 280 -1.34 -8.92 6.67
C HIS A 280 -1.79 -9.43 5.29
N ILE A 281 -2.37 -10.63 5.25
CA ILE A 281 -2.91 -11.25 4.03
C ILE A 281 -4.25 -11.91 4.33
#